data_a0ff7a2164819202369f2034ef5c2d2e
#
_entry.id   a0ff7a2164819202369f2034ef5c2d2e
#
_cell.length_a   1.000
_cell.length_b   1.000
_cell.length_c   1.000
_cell.angle_alpha   90.00
_cell.angle_beta   90.00
_cell.angle_gamma   90.00
#
_symmetry.space_group_name_H-M   'P 1'
#
loop_
_entity.id
_entity.type
_entity.pdbx_description
1 polymer ?
#
loop_
_entity_poly.entity_id
_entity_poly.type
_entity_poly.pdbx_seq_one_letter_code
_entity_poly.pdbx_strand_id
1 'polypeptide(L)'
;KTATVEPKALGRHSGNPSLDPSYSHNLQLNYRFRNYNLSLSYTHTDGMIVQEPSQNDATREQSYVYRNFGRSDFYSLSLNLPFRIYSRWSMNVNANGFCRSYRSRFMGDDFHKTFFYANARLSNRFDWGRGWRMQLNGFVVTPMWYLARRFKTRGSTDLAIEKSLWNNRSTLTITLNDPFRWNKSRSTLRYGNIDTESLVIPDYRSI
;
A
#
# COMPACT_ATOMS: atom_id res chain seq x y z
N LYS A 1 -3.67 5.46 30.82
CA LYS A 1 -2.52 4.66 30.35
C LYS A 1 -1.68 5.58 29.49
N THR A 2 -0.57 6.02 30.02
CA THR A 2 0.41 6.88 29.37
C THR A 2 1.03 6.11 28.20
N ALA A 3 0.83 6.58 26.97
CA ALA A 3 1.54 6.07 25.82
C ALA A 3 2.99 6.55 25.93
N THR A 4 3.88 5.67 26.30
CA THR A 4 5.32 5.92 26.23
C THR A 4 5.67 5.96 24.74
N VAL A 5 5.95 7.14 24.23
CA VAL A 5 6.61 7.30 22.92
C VAL A 5 8.04 6.85 23.12
N GLU A 6 8.36 5.62 22.71
CA GLU A 6 9.75 5.19 22.67
C GLU A 6 10.54 6.10 21.72
N PRO A 7 11.76 6.49 22.10
CA PRO A 7 12.60 7.31 21.24
C PRO A 7 12.84 6.53 19.94
N LYS A 8 12.67 7.22 18.82
CA LYS A 8 12.89 6.75 17.48
C LYS A 8 14.27 6.08 17.42
N ALA A 9 14.29 4.74 17.41
CA ALA A 9 15.55 4.01 17.24
C ALA A 9 16.18 4.52 15.93
N LEU A 10 17.32 5.18 16.03
CA LEU A 10 18.07 5.63 14.87
C LEU A 10 18.58 4.38 14.14
N GLY A 11 17.81 3.94 13.15
CA GLY A 11 18.24 2.86 12.27
C GLY A 11 19.46 3.31 11.48
N ARG A 12 20.60 2.68 11.74
CA ARG A 12 21.83 2.94 11.00
C ARG A 12 21.74 2.24 9.65
N HIS A 13 21.77 3.01 8.57
CA HIS A 13 21.81 2.47 7.21
C HIS A 13 23.28 2.42 6.76
N SER A 14 23.77 1.23 6.41
CA SER A 14 25.09 1.05 5.81
C SER A 14 24.96 0.59 4.37
N GLY A 15 25.77 1.19 3.48
CA GLY A 15 25.95 0.70 2.12
C GLY A 15 26.71 -0.63 2.12
N ASN A 16 26.46 -1.46 1.12
CA ASN A 16 27.21 -2.69 0.88
C ASN A 16 27.89 -2.60 -0.49
N PRO A 17 29.23 -2.45 -0.53
CA PRO A 17 29.96 -2.37 -1.80
C PRO A 17 30.06 -3.71 -2.55
N SER A 18 29.70 -4.82 -1.91
CA SER A 18 29.75 -6.19 -2.48
C SER A 18 28.41 -6.63 -3.03
N LEU A 19 27.54 -5.69 -3.45
CA LEU A 19 26.27 -6.03 -4.08
C LEU A 19 26.46 -6.41 -5.54
N ASP A 20 25.92 -7.58 -5.91
CA ASP A 20 25.79 -7.98 -7.31
C ASP A 20 24.63 -7.23 -7.98
N PRO A 21 24.70 -7.00 -9.30
CA PRO A 21 23.59 -6.41 -10.05
C PRO A 21 22.30 -7.24 -9.94
N SER A 22 21.17 -6.56 -9.84
CA SER A 22 19.84 -7.18 -9.91
C SER A 22 19.28 -7.06 -11.31
N TYR A 23 18.80 -8.16 -11.88
CA TYR A 23 18.21 -8.21 -13.21
C TYR A 23 16.72 -8.51 -13.13
N SER A 24 15.91 -7.71 -13.83
CA SER A 24 14.46 -7.89 -13.86
C SER A 24 13.95 -8.03 -15.29
N HIS A 25 13.13 -9.05 -15.50
CA HIS A 25 12.37 -9.27 -16.73
C HIS A 25 10.90 -9.00 -16.46
N ASN A 26 10.29 -8.13 -17.25
CA ASN A 26 8.89 -7.77 -17.13
C ASN A 26 8.12 -8.13 -18.40
N LEU A 27 6.97 -8.77 -18.23
CA LEU A 27 5.97 -9.01 -19.26
C LEU A 27 4.66 -8.37 -18.82
N GLN A 28 4.07 -7.55 -19.70
CA GLN A 28 2.81 -6.87 -19.41
C GLN A 28 1.83 -7.04 -20.58
N LEU A 29 0.59 -7.39 -20.25
CA LEU A 29 -0.54 -7.44 -21.15
C LEU A 29 -1.59 -6.42 -20.70
N ASN A 30 -1.96 -5.50 -21.59
CA ASN A 30 -3.02 -4.55 -21.35
C ASN A 30 -4.18 -4.82 -22.31
N TYR A 31 -5.37 -4.95 -21.77
CA TYR A 31 -6.59 -5.10 -22.53
C TYR A 31 -7.57 -3.98 -22.17
N ARG A 32 -8.08 -3.32 -23.19
CA ARG A 32 -9.08 -2.27 -23.05
C ARG A 32 -10.33 -2.62 -23.84
N PHE A 33 -11.46 -2.62 -23.15
CA PHE A 33 -12.76 -2.75 -23.78
C PHE A 33 -13.65 -1.59 -23.35
N ARG A 34 -14.04 -0.73 -24.30
CA ARG A 34 -14.72 0.53 -24.03
C ARG A 34 -13.94 1.37 -23.00
N ASN A 35 -14.52 1.56 -21.80
CA ASN A 35 -13.92 2.30 -20.70
C ASN A 35 -13.29 1.38 -19.62
N TYR A 36 -13.41 0.06 -19.78
CA TYR A 36 -12.83 -0.92 -18.86
C TYR A 36 -11.40 -1.22 -19.24
N ASN A 37 -10.52 -1.25 -18.25
CA ASN A 37 -9.13 -1.60 -18.46
C ASN A 37 -8.76 -2.78 -17.57
N LEU A 38 -8.07 -3.74 -18.15
CA LEU A 38 -7.47 -4.90 -17.51
C LEU A 38 -5.98 -4.86 -17.81
N SER A 39 -5.15 -4.99 -16.80
CA SER A 39 -3.70 -5.15 -16.95
C SER A 39 -3.25 -6.37 -16.18
N LEU A 40 -2.50 -7.23 -16.85
CA LEU A 40 -1.78 -8.35 -16.26
C LEU A 40 -0.29 -8.08 -16.38
N SER A 41 0.46 -8.26 -15.32
CA SER A 41 1.91 -8.20 -15.39
C SER A 41 2.56 -9.35 -14.66
N TYR A 42 3.71 -9.77 -15.17
CA TYR A 42 4.63 -10.71 -14.55
C TYR A 42 6.01 -10.08 -14.52
N THR A 43 6.65 -10.09 -13.37
CA THR A 43 8.02 -9.64 -13.21
C THR A 43 8.83 -10.73 -12.53
N HIS A 44 9.89 -11.18 -13.20
CA HIS A 44 10.90 -12.05 -12.62
C HIS A 44 12.13 -11.21 -12.29
N THR A 45 12.66 -11.37 -11.07
CA THR A 45 13.85 -10.65 -10.64
C THR A 45 14.87 -11.64 -10.07
N ASP A 46 16.07 -11.67 -10.66
CA ASP A 46 17.24 -12.36 -10.13
C ASP A 46 18.13 -11.38 -9.35
N GLY A 47 18.71 -11.85 -8.25
CA GLY A 47 19.60 -11.03 -7.42
C GLY A 47 18.88 -9.84 -6.77
N MET A 48 17.60 -9.99 -6.42
CA MET A 48 16.82 -8.92 -5.80
C MET A 48 17.55 -8.33 -4.59
N ILE A 49 17.73 -7.00 -4.56
CA ILE A 49 18.39 -6.33 -3.45
C ILE A 49 17.35 -5.98 -2.39
N VAL A 50 17.57 -6.41 -1.16
CA VAL A 50 16.69 -6.15 -0.02
C VAL A 50 17.45 -5.54 1.15
N GLN A 51 16.73 -4.84 2.01
CA GLN A 51 17.27 -4.42 3.31
C GLN A 51 17.02 -5.53 4.33
N GLU A 52 18.11 -6.12 4.82
CA GLU A 52 18.09 -7.10 5.89
C GLU A 52 18.21 -6.37 7.23
N PRO A 53 17.22 -6.52 8.12
CA PRO A 53 17.33 -5.96 9.46
C PRO A 53 18.27 -6.82 10.30
N SER A 54 19.11 -6.18 11.09
CA SER A 54 19.98 -6.80 12.11
C SER A 54 19.84 -6.02 13.41
N GLN A 55 19.86 -6.70 14.53
CA GLN A 55 19.81 -6.07 15.85
C GLN A 55 21.00 -6.55 16.69
N ASN A 56 21.69 -5.60 17.29
CA ASN A 56 22.70 -5.90 18.31
C ASN A 56 21.99 -6.08 19.66
N ASP A 57 22.08 -7.26 20.24
CA ASP A 57 21.37 -7.59 21.49
C ASP A 57 21.90 -6.79 22.68
N ALA A 58 23.18 -6.41 22.68
CA ALA A 58 23.78 -5.65 23.78
C ALA A 58 23.36 -4.18 23.79
N THR A 59 23.30 -3.55 22.62
CA THR A 59 22.96 -2.12 22.48
C THR A 59 21.51 -1.89 22.09
N ARG A 60 20.77 -2.94 21.66
CA ARG A 60 19.42 -2.89 21.07
C ARG A 60 19.33 -1.96 19.84
N GLU A 61 20.47 -1.63 19.25
CA GLU A 61 20.50 -0.86 18.02
C GLU A 61 20.10 -1.72 16.84
N GLN A 62 19.16 -1.20 16.04
CA GLN A 62 18.77 -1.81 14.78
C GLN A 62 19.60 -1.22 13.65
N SER A 63 20.16 -2.08 12.82
CA SER A 63 20.85 -1.70 11.58
C SER A 63 20.18 -2.37 10.38
N TYR A 64 20.32 -1.74 9.23
CA TYR A 64 19.79 -2.25 7.96
C TYR A 64 20.94 -2.33 6.98
N VAL A 65 21.18 -3.52 6.44
CA VAL A 65 22.24 -3.77 5.46
C VAL A 65 21.58 -4.22 4.15
N TYR A 66 22.03 -3.70 3.03
CA TYR A 66 21.57 -4.15 1.72
C TYR A 66 22.25 -5.47 1.35
N ARG A 67 21.48 -6.47 0.89
CA ARG A 67 21.98 -7.76 0.43
C ARG A 67 21.23 -8.22 -0.81
N ASN A 68 21.89 -9.03 -1.64
CA ASN A 68 21.21 -9.75 -2.70
C ASN A 68 20.40 -10.90 -2.10
N PHE A 69 19.10 -10.94 -2.45
CA PHE A 69 18.11 -11.85 -1.86
C PHE A 69 17.62 -12.90 -2.86
N GLY A 70 18.42 -13.47 -3.70
CA GLY A 70 18.01 -14.53 -4.61
C GLY A 70 16.94 -14.07 -5.63
N ARG A 71 15.84 -14.84 -5.77
CA ARG A 71 14.84 -14.66 -6.83
C ARG A 71 13.49 -14.22 -6.30
N SER A 72 12.78 -13.41 -7.10
CA SER A 72 11.40 -13.03 -6.83
C SER A 72 10.57 -13.09 -8.09
N ASP A 73 9.41 -13.77 -8.01
CA ASP A 73 8.37 -13.76 -9.02
C ASP A 73 7.19 -12.94 -8.54
N PHE A 74 6.78 -11.97 -9.33
CA PHE A 74 5.69 -11.06 -8.98
C PHE A 74 4.65 -11.02 -10.10
N TYR A 75 3.43 -11.38 -9.77
CA TYR A 75 2.26 -11.32 -10.64
C TYR A 75 1.33 -10.23 -10.16
N SER A 76 0.81 -9.42 -11.06
CA SER A 76 -0.23 -8.46 -10.74
C SER A 76 -1.37 -8.49 -11.75
N LEU A 77 -2.57 -8.32 -11.22
CA LEU A 77 -3.81 -8.11 -11.96
C LEU A 77 -4.37 -6.76 -11.54
N SER A 78 -4.59 -5.85 -12.48
CA SER A 78 -5.18 -4.54 -12.23
C SER A 78 -6.43 -4.35 -13.07
N LEU A 79 -7.51 -3.90 -12.42
CA LEU A 79 -8.80 -3.63 -13.02
C LEU A 79 -9.18 -2.16 -12.77
N ASN A 80 -9.59 -1.45 -13.83
CA ASN A 80 -10.24 -0.16 -13.73
C ASN A 80 -11.63 -0.25 -14.39
N LEU A 81 -12.66 -0.08 -13.57
CA LEU A 81 -14.06 -0.32 -13.96
C LEU A 81 -14.90 0.93 -13.66
N PRO A 82 -15.01 1.87 -14.61
CA PRO A 82 -15.92 2.99 -14.48
C PRO A 82 -17.37 2.58 -14.81
N PHE A 83 -18.31 2.93 -13.94
CA PHE A 83 -19.73 2.69 -14.11
C PHE A 83 -20.50 4.00 -14.09
N ARG A 84 -21.48 4.11 -14.96
CA ARG A 84 -22.54 5.12 -14.84
C ARG A 84 -23.82 4.39 -14.47
N ILE A 85 -24.18 4.44 -13.20
CA ILE A 85 -25.36 3.70 -12.67
C ILE A 85 -26.63 4.44 -13.06
N TYR A 86 -26.62 5.77 -12.91
CA TYR A 86 -27.67 6.69 -13.38
C TYR A 86 -27.02 7.95 -13.95
N SER A 87 -27.83 8.80 -14.58
CA SER A 87 -27.37 10.08 -15.14
C SER A 87 -26.66 10.97 -14.10
N ARG A 88 -27.00 10.81 -12.82
CA ARG A 88 -26.48 11.58 -11.69
C ARG A 88 -25.61 10.81 -10.74
N TRP A 89 -25.32 9.54 -11.03
CA TRP A 89 -24.44 8.70 -10.20
C TRP A 89 -23.41 7.97 -11.07
N SER A 90 -22.17 8.31 -10.87
CA SER A 90 -21.02 7.60 -11.44
C SER A 90 -20.16 6.99 -10.36
N MET A 91 -19.62 5.82 -10.65
CA MET A 91 -18.76 5.06 -9.76
C MET A 91 -17.54 4.58 -10.54
N ASN A 92 -16.37 4.61 -9.91
CA ASN A 92 -15.17 3.99 -10.44
C ASN A 92 -14.64 3.00 -9.41
N VAL A 93 -14.39 1.77 -9.85
CA VAL A 93 -13.75 0.72 -9.06
C VAL A 93 -12.37 0.46 -9.63
N ASN A 94 -11.33 0.65 -8.81
CA ASN A 94 -9.98 0.21 -9.09
C ASN A 94 -9.66 -0.95 -8.16
N ALA A 95 -9.41 -2.14 -8.70
CA ALA A 95 -9.08 -3.32 -7.92
C ALA A 95 -7.76 -3.91 -8.43
N ASN A 96 -6.87 -4.28 -7.51
CA ASN A 96 -5.61 -4.90 -7.82
C ASN A 96 -5.41 -6.15 -6.96
N GLY A 97 -5.02 -7.24 -7.60
CA GLY A 97 -4.61 -8.48 -6.97
C GLY A 97 -3.14 -8.75 -7.25
N PHE A 98 -2.44 -9.28 -6.27
CA PHE A 98 -1.01 -9.53 -6.35
C PHE A 98 -0.67 -10.90 -5.81
N CYS A 99 0.27 -11.57 -6.47
CA CYS A 99 0.90 -12.78 -5.98
C CYS A 99 2.41 -12.58 -6.07
N ARG A 100 3.11 -12.76 -4.96
CA ARG A 100 4.56 -12.64 -4.91
C ARG A 100 5.17 -13.87 -4.29
N SER A 101 6.09 -14.48 -5.02
CA SER A 101 6.89 -15.62 -4.56
C SER A 101 8.34 -15.20 -4.39
N TYR A 102 8.95 -15.63 -3.30
CA TYR A 102 10.36 -15.43 -3.00
C TYR A 102 11.06 -16.78 -2.90
N ARG A 103 12.25 -16.88 -3.46
CA ARG A 103 13.17 -18.02 -3.33
C ARG A 103 14.56 -17.50 -3.03
N SER A 104 15.07 -17.76 -1.85
CA SER A 104 16.36 -17.29 -1.40
C SER A 104 16.93 -18.19 -0.31
N ARG A 105 18.20 -18.03 -0.03
CA ARG A 105 18.80 -18.36 1.25
C ARG A 105 18.83 -17.11 2.12
N PHE A 106 18.17 -17.19 3.26
CA PHE A 106 18.07 -16.06 4.16
C PHE A 106 18.51 -16.50 5.55
N MET A 107 19.61 -15.92 6.07
CA MET A 107 20.28 -16.31 7.32
C MET A 107 20.70 -17.78 7.41
N GLY A 108 21.07 -18.40 6.29
CA GLY A 108 21.49 -19.79 6.24
C GLY A 108 20.38 -20.80 5.96
N ASP A 109 19.11 -20.39 6.07
CA ASP A 109 17.95 -21.23 5.79
C ASP A 109 17.36 -20.98 4.40
N ASP A 110 16.79 -22.01 3.81
CA ASP A 110 16.07 -21.90 2.54
C ASP A 110 14.73 -21.19 2.78
N PHE A 111 14.60 -19.99 2.22
CA PHE A 111 13.40 -19.17 2.28
C PHE A 111 12.60 -19.30 0.99
N HIS A 112 11.49 -20.04 1.06
CA HIS A 112 10.54 -20.14 -0.04
C HIS A 112 9.14 -19.78 0.47
N LYS A 113 8.62 -18.63 0.08
CA LYS A 113 7.29 -18.17 0.50
C LYS A 113 6.56 -17.47 -0.62
N THR A 114 5.27 -17.76 -0.74
CA THR A 114 4.36 -17.10 -1.67
C THR A 114 3.28 -16.38 -0.88
N PHE A 115 3.03 -15.14 -1.24
CA PHE A 115 2.06 -14.26 -0.59
C PHE A 115 1.05 -13.72 -1.60
N PHE A 116 -0.22 -13.71 -1.18
CA PHE A 116 -1.30 -13.09 -1.92
C PHE A 116 -1.81 -11.88 -1.15
N TYR A 117 -2.05 -10.80 -1.86
CA TYR A 117 -2.70 -9.63 -1.28
C TYR A 117 -3.46 -8.87 -2.37
N ALA A 118 -4.38 -8.01 -1.95
CA ALA A 118 -5.18 -7.22 -2.84
C ALA A 118 -5.41 -5.82 -2.28
N ASN A 119 -5.70 -4.89 -3.15
CA ASN A 119 -6.28 -3.62 -2.77
C ASN A 119 -7.43 -3.24 -3.69
N ALA A 120 -8.36 -2.47 -3.16
CA ALA A 120 -9.44 -1.89 -3.94
C ALA A 120 -9.64 -0.44 -3.52
N ARG A 121 -9.99 0.39 -4.50
CA ARG A 121 -10.43 1.77 -4.31
C ARG A 121 -11.75 1.95 -5.02
N LEU A 122 -12.69 2.55 -4.31
CA LEU A 122 -14.01 2.91 -4.79
C LEU A 122 -14.14 4.43 -4.77
N SER A 123 -14.56 5.01 -5.88
CA SER A 123 -14.87 6.43 -5.98
C SER A 123 -16.29 6.60 -6.50
N ASN A 124 -17.15 7.23 -5.73
CA ASN A 124 -18.52 7.55 -6.10
C ASN A 124 -18.69 9.04 -6.23
N ARG A 125 -19.44 9.45 -7.24
CA ARG A 125 -19.83 10.83 -7.47
C ARG A 125 -21.33 10.89 -7.71
N PHE A 126 -22.00 11.67 -6.88
CA PHE A 126 -23.43 11.94 -6.97
C PHE A 126 -23.66 13.40 -7.33
N ASP A 127 -24.53 13.65 -8.29
CA ASP A 127 -25.02 14.98 -8.65
C ASP A 127 -26.50 15.06 -8.29
N TRP A 128 -26.84 15.75 -7.21
CA TRP A 128 -28.23 15.91 -6.79
C TRP A 128 -28.97 17.06 -7.50
N GLY A 129 -28.26 17.75 -8.40
CA GLY A 129 -28.79 18.91 -9.08
C GLY A 129 -28.78 20.17 -8.20
N ARG A 130 -29.25 21.27 -8.76
CA ARG A 130 -29.27 22.59 -8.09
C ARG A 130 -27.92 22.99 -7.50
N GLY A 131 -26.80 22.54 -8.10
CA GLY A 131 -25.43 22.82 -7.67
C GLY A 131 -24.95 22.01 -6.48
N TRP A 132 -25.64 20.93 -6.06
CA TRP A 132 -25.17 20.01 -5.04
C TRP A 132 -24.48 18.81 -5.65
N ARG A 133 -23.28 18.52 -5.19
CA ARG A 133 -22.49 17.33 -5.54
C ARG A 133 -21.94 16.68 -4.29
N MET A 134 -21.85 15.37 -4.30
CA MET A 134 -21.23 14.58 -3.24
C MET A 134 -20.22 13.61 -3.87
N GLN A 135 -19.09 13.46 -3.22
CA GLN A 135 -18.10 12.45 -3.52
C GLN A 135 -17.89 11.57 -2.28
N LEU A 136 -17.97 10.26 -2.47
CA LEU A 136 -17.70 9.27 -1.46
C LEU A 136 -16.60 8.35 -1.98
N ASN A 137 -15.43 8.43 -1.38
CA ASN A 137 -14.28 7.64 -1.76
C ASN A 137 -13.94 6.67 -0.62
N GLY A 138 -13.42 5.52 -0.98
CA GLY A 138 -12.93 4.57 -0.02
C GLY A 138 -11.82 3.71 -0.61
N PHE A 139 -10.96 3.19 0.24
CA PHE A 139 -10.03 2.16 -0.16
C PHE A 139 -9.89 1.10 0.94
N VAL A 140 -9.46 -0.08 0.52
CA VAL A 140 -9.09 -1.18 1.40
C VAL A 140 -7.84 -1.85 0.86
N VAL A 141 -6.93 -2.24 1.74
CA VAL A 141 -5.76 -3.06 1.45
C VAL A 141 -5.83 -4.28 2.37
N THR A 142 -5.80 -5.48 1.79
CA THR A 142 -5.78 -6.72 2.56
C THR A 142 -4.44 -6.90 3.29
N PRO A 143 -4.32 -7.84 4.24
CA PRO A 143 -3.04 -8.14 4.84
C PRO A 143 -2.01 -8.47 3.76
N MET A 144 -0.80 -7.94 3.93
CA MET A 144 0.29 -8.24 3.01
C MET A 144 1.58 -8.53 3.76
N TRP A 145 2.45 -9.28 3.11
CA TRP A 145 3.78 -9.58 3.62
C TRP A 145 4.83 -8.96 2.71
N TYR A 146 5.83 -8.38 3.33
CA TYR A 146 7.07 -8.01 2.66
C TYR A 146 8.22 -8.67 3.41
N LEU A 147 8.77 -9.73 2.83
CA LEU A 147 9.74 -10.62 3.50
C LEU A 147 9.20 -11.13 4.85
N ALA A 148 9.82 -10.78 5.94
CA ALA A 148 9.42 -11.16 7.30
C ALA A 148 8.43 -10.17 7.96
N ARG A 149 8.14 -9.03 7.33
CA ARG A 149 7.22 -8.01 7.86
C ARG A 149 5.79 -8.26 7.38
N ARG A 150 4.88 -8.39 8.32
CA ARG A 150 3.44 -8.52 8.05
C ARG A 150 2.73 -7.19 8.29
N PHE A 151 2.00 -6.72 7.31
CA PHE A 151 1.10 -5.58 7.42
C PHE A 151 -0.33 -6.08 7.60
N LYS A 152 -1.08 -5.48 8.54
CA LYS A 152 -2.50 -5.78 8.75
C LYS A 152 -3.36 -5.03 7.74
N THR A 153 -4.61 -5.45 7.59
CA THR A 153 -5.61 -4.74 6.77
C THR A 153 -5.72 -3.29 7.19
N ARG A 154 -5.82 -2.40 6.22
CA ARG A 154 -6.14 -0.99 6.43
C ARG A 154 -7.09 -0.48 5.36
N GLY A 155 -7.82 0.56 5.69
CA GLY A 155 -8.72 1.22 4.76
C GLY A 155 -8.99 2.65 5.19
N SER A 156 -9.66 3.41 4.34
CA SER A 156 -10.17 4.74 4.64
C SER A 156 -11.46 4.98 3.89
N THR A 157 -12.25 5.90 4.40
CA THR A 157 -13.44 6.43 3.72
C THR A 157 -13.41 7.94 3.81
N ASP A 158 -13.54 8.63 2.69
CA ASP A 158 -13.53 10.09 2.62
C ASP A 158 -14.83 10.57 1.99
N LEU A 159 -15.40 11.64 2.56
CA LEU A 159 -16.63 12.26 2.09
C LEU A 159 -16.35 13.72 1.76
N ALA A 160 -16.76 14.16 0.58
CA ALA A 160 -16.78 15.57 0.20
C ALA A 160 -18.18 15.96 -0.27
N ILE A 161 -18.68 17.09 0.23
CA ILE A 161 -19.94 17.70 -0.20
C ILE A 161 -19.63 19.08 -0.76
N GLU A 162 -20.06 19.31 -1.98
CA GLU A 162 -19.86 20.58 -2.69
C GLU A 162 -21.19 21.24 -2.96
N LYS A 163 -21.27 22.55 -2.76
CA LYS A 163 -22.38 23.40 -3.14
C LYS A 163 -21.91 24.54 -4.03
N SER A 164 -22.38 24.55 -5.27
CA SER A 164 -22.21 25.71 -6.15
C SER A 164 -23.16 26.83 -5.75
N LEU A 165 -22.62 28.03 -5.65
CA LEU A 165 -23.31 29.25 -5.25
C LEU A 165 -23.26 30.29 -6.39
N TRP A 166 -24.18 31.25 -6.37
CA TRP A 166 -24.20 32.39 -7.30
C TRP A 166 -23.99 32.02 -8.78
N ASN A 167 -24.85 31.11 -9.29
CA ASN A 167 -24.77 30.63 -10.67
C ASN A 167 -23.38 30.08 -11.06
N ASN A 168 -22.81 29.25 -10.19
CA ASN A 168 -21.48 28.62 -10.34
C ASN A 168 -20.28 29.59 -10.25
N ARG A 169 -20.47 30.79 -9.73
CA ARG A 169 -19.35 31.73 -9.50
C ARG A 169 -18.52 31.39 -8.28
N SER A 170 -19.06 30.62 -7.34
CA SER A 170 -18.38 30.15 -6.14
C SER A 170 -18.77 28.73 -5.82
N THR A 171 -17.88 28.01 -5.15
CA THR A 171 -18.16 26.66 -4.65
C THR A 171 -17.76 26.57 -3.19
N LEU A 172 -18.68 26.13 -2.34
CA LEU A 172 -18.40 25.76 -0.97
C LEU A 172 -18.16 24.25 -0.93
N THR A 173 -17.04 23.82 -0.36
CA THR A 173 -16.69 22.41 -0.21
C THR A 173 -16.44 22.08 1.23
N ILE A 174 -17.08 21.03 1.74
CA ILE A 174 -16.84 20.43 3.05
C ILE A 174 -16.27 19.05 2.81
N THR A 175 -15.11 18.78 3.40
CA THR A 175 -14.42 17.49 3.26
C THR A 175 -14.22 16.86 4.63
N LEU A 176 -14.54 15.58 4.75
CA LEU A 176 -14.29 14.74 5.91
C LEU A 176 -13.34 13.61 5.47
N ASN A 177 -12.13 13.64 5.98
CA ASN A 177 -11.11 12.64 5.69
C ASN A 177 -11.06 11.61 6.82
N ASP A 178 -11.20 10.33 6.45
CA ASP A 178 -11.17 9.18 7.37
C ASP A 178 -11.95 9.40 8.69
N PRO A 179 -13.24 9.78 8.65
CA PRO A 179 -14.02 10.10 9.84
C PRO A 179 -14.08 8.94 10.84
N PHE A 180 -13.95 7.71 10.37
CA PHE A 180 -13.95 6.49 11.18
C PHE A 180 -12.57 6.10 11.71
N ARG A 181 -11.50 6.79 11.30
CA ARG A 181 -10.10 6.53 11.68
C ARG A 181 -9.67 5.09 11.39
N TRP A 182 -10.04 4.57 10.24
CA TRP A 182 -9.67 3.21 9.81
C TRP A 182 -8.29 3.15 9.16
N ASN A 183 -7.75 4.27 8.71
CA ASN A 183 -6.44 4.33 8.07
C ASN A 183 -5.30 4.24 9.10
N LYS A 184 -5.20 3.09 9.73
CA LYS A 184 -4.13 2.77 10.69
C LYS A 184 -3.22 1.73 10.07
N SER A 185 -1.97 2.07 9.83
CA SER A 185 -0.97 1.12 9.35
C SER A 185 -0.33 0.40 10.52
N ARG A 186 -0.72 -0.88 10.71
CA ARG A 186 -0.10 -1.76 11.71
C ARG A 186 0.76 -2.77 11.00
N SER A 187 2.00 -2.93 11.48
CA SER A 187 2.89 -3.97 10.97
C SER A 187 3.63 -4.65 12.11
N THR A 188 3.91 -5.93 11.92
CA THR A 188 4.74 -6.74 12.82
C THR A 188 5.90 -7.30 12.02
N LEU A 189 7.10 -7.20 12.57
CA LEU A 189 8.30 -7.81 12.05
C LEU A 189 8.79 -8.81 13.08
N ARG A 190 8.76 -10.10 12.74
CA ARG A 190 9.31 -11.20 13.55
C ARG A 190 10.36 -11.91 12.75
N TYR A 191 11.61 -11.73 13.17
CA TYR A 191 12.73 -12.23 12.41
C TYR A 191 13.98 -12.34 13.28
N GLY A 192 14.54 -13.57 13.42
CA GLY A 192 15.65 -13.82 14.31
C GLY A 192 15.33 -13.39 15.74
N ASN A 193 16.17 -12.52 16.29
CA ASN A 193 16.00 -11.88 17.60
C ASN A 193 15.16 -10.59 17.59
N ILE A 194 14.57 -10.23 16.43
CA ILE A 194 13.76 -9.02 16.27
C ILE A 194 12.28 -9.38 16.40
N ASP A 195 11.58 -8.80 17.38
CA ASP A 195 10.12 -8.78 17.48
C ASP A 195 9.66 -7.33 17.68
N THR A 196 9.14 -6.73 16.60
CA THR A 196 8.76 -5.32 16.60
C THR A 196 7.34 -5.15 16.08
N GLU A 197 6.52 -4.41 16.82
CA GLU A 197 5.22 -3.95 16.35
C GLU A 197 5.27 -2.45 16.07
N SER A 198 4.81 -2.04 14.90
CA SER A 198 4.74 -0.64 14.49
C SER A 198 3.31 -0.25 14.21
N LEU A 199 2.88 0.90 14.75
CA LEU A 199 1.58 1.53 14.49
C LEU A 199 1.81 2.94 13.97
N VAL A 200 1.40 3.20 12.74
CA VAL A 200 1.41 4.53 12.13
C VAL A 200 -0.04 4.98 11.96
N ILE A 201 -0.39 6.08 12.59
CA ILE A 201 -1.71 6.73 12.46
C ILE A 201 -1.47 8.04 11.74
N PRO A 202 -1.96 8.22 10.50
CA PRO A 202 -1.88 9.50 9.82
C PRO A 202 -2.72 10.54 10.59
N ASP A 203 -2.16 11.72 10.81
CA ASP A 203 -2.91 12.85 11.38
C ASP A 203 -3.39 13.73 10.22
N TYR A 204 -4.70 13.75 9.98
CA TYR A 204 -5.34 14.54 8.92
C TYR A 204 -5.91 15.86 9.45
N ARG A 205 -5.65 16.20 10.71
CA ARG A 205 -6.12 17.47 11.28
C ARG A 205 -5.24 18.60 10.77
N SER A 206 -5.69 19.26 9.73
CA SER A 206 -5.20 20.58 9.31
C SER A 206 -6.29 21.61 9.58
N ILE A 207 -5.95 22.66 10.26
CA ILE A 207 -6.77 23.87 10.43
C ILE A 207 -6.37 24.85 9.36
#